data_e11474ee8e13f67e6e21fa42bd24b578
#
_entry.id   e11474ee8e13f67e6e21fa42bd24b578
#
_cell.length_a   1.000
_cell.length_b   1.000
_cell.length_c   1.000
_cell.angle_alpha   90.00
_cell.angle_beta   90.00
_cell.angle_gamma   90.00
#
_symmetry.space_group_name_H-M   'P 1'
#
loop_
_entity.id
_entity.type
_entity.pdbx_description
1 polymer ?
#
loop_
_entity_poly.entity_id
_entity_poly.type
_entity_poly.pdbx_seq_one_letter_code
_entity_poly.pdbx_strand_id
1 'polypeptide(L)'
;MPRLLSVNVGQPRDVTWNGKTVRTSVWKSPVTGRRMVRKLDIDGDAQADLAGHGGEHRAVFVYQMDSYHYWEGFLGRNDFTFGQFGENFTVEGLPDNEVCIGDRYRIGGAEFEVSQPRVTCYRVAIRMNEPRMPALLVSHRRPGFYFRVLQEGEVGAGDDIVKIADGPERTSVADVDALLYLPGHSSEQLQRALRIPALSKGWQSSFQAILQQDLSSTTTVGNPGLAAEEQSPAWPGFRQMRVANIRKESASVTSFILAPIDGQPLPAFQADQFVVLRMLVDPGKTPVRRSYSLSDLPAADHFRISVKSEMNGIGSSFLCNRAREGDVLDVSAPRGSFTLRSSQSPAVLLSAGVGATPVMSMLHTLAAERSQREIRWIYGARNSVEHPFAEESRSLLKQLPRGREYIVYSRPAASDQVGTDFDAPGHIDTALLERIGVSQGSDFYLCGPSSFLQNMRDGLRNWVVLAENVRTEIFGSLEAITPGMAQVVHTPHLPQGPPGSGPPRIVRAQRDYHSVGSEIRELA
;
A
#
# COMPACT_ATOMS: atom_id res chain seq x y z
N MET A 1 13.00 35.47 -0.77
CA MET A 1 12.23 35.15 0.45
C MET A 1 11.20 34.10 0.07
N PRO A 2 10.92 33.12 0.93
CA PRO A 2 9.82 32.16 0.69
C PRO A 2 8.48 32.90 0.53
N ARG A 3 7.61 32.37 -0.35
CA ARG A 3 6.36 33.04 -0.71
C ARG A 3 5.21 32.05 -0.88
N LEU A 4 4.00 32.45 -0.50
CA LEU A 4 2.77 31.74 -0.76
C LEU A 4 2.30 32.05 -2.21
N LEU A 5 2.40 31.06 -3.10
CA LEU A 5 2.04 31.24 -4.51
C LEU A 5 0.54 31.05 -4.76
N SER A 6 -0.09 30.14 -4.02
CA SER A 6 -1.52 29.86 -4.17
C SER A 6 -2.12 29.32 -2.88
N VAL A 7 -3.36 29.73 -2.60
CA VAL A 7 -4.25 29.11 -1.62
C VAL A 7 -5.24 28.23 -2.38
N ASN A 8 -5.30 26.95 -2.03
CA ASN A 8 -6.15 25.97 -2.74
C ASN A 8 -7.15 25.35 -1.78
N VAL A 9 -8.39 25.26 -2.21
CA VAL A 9 -9.48 24.63 -1.43
C VAL A 9 -10.22 23.61 -2.26
N GLY A 10 -10.83 22.63 -1.61
CA GLY A 10 -11.61 21.60 -2.27
C GLY A 10 -12.72 21.05 -1.40
N GLN A 11 -13.80 20.63 -2.03
CA GLN A 11 -14.92 19.98 -1.36
C GLN A 11 -14.85 18.46 -1.54
N PRO A 12 -15.37 17.66 -0.60
CA PRO A 12 -15.48 16.22 -0.73
C PRO A 12 -16.27 15.83 -1.97
N ARG A 13 -15.70 14.97 -2.79
CA ARG A 13 -16.37 14.39 -3.96
C ARG A 13 -16.16 12.90 -4.03
N ASP A 14 -17.08 12.22 -4.69
CA ASP A 14 -16.97 10.80 -4.94
C ASP A 14 -16.27 10.57 -6.28
N VAL A 15 -15.28 9.69 -6.29
CA VAL A 15 -14.54 9.29 -7.48
C VAL A 15 -14.49 7.78 -7.58
N THR A 16 -14.56 7.24 -8.77
CA THR A 16 -14.40 5.81 -8.99
C THR A 16 -12.91 5.45 -9.09
N TRP A 17 -12.45 4.60 -8.20
CA TRP A 17 -11.09 4.07 -8.21
C TRP A 17 -11.11 2.56 -7.99
N ASN A 18 -10.51 1.81 -8.91
CA ASN A 18 -10.50 0.35 -8.89
C ASN A 18 -11.89 -0.29 -8.70
N GLY A 19 -12.92 0.29 -9.33
CA GLY A 19 -14.30 -0.19 -9.24
C GLY A 19 -15.03 0.11 -7.93
N LYS A 20 -14.41 0.86 -7.01
CA LYS A 20 -15.02 1.34 -5.76
C LYS A 20 -15.23 2.85 -5.80
N THR A 21 -16.29 3.33 -5.18
CA THR A 21 -16.47 4.75 -4.93
C THR A 21 -15.61 5.16 -3.74
N VAL A 22 -14.72 6.13 -3.96
CA VAL A 22 -13.86 6.72 -2.93
C VAL A 22 -14.27 8.18 -2.74
N ARG A 23 -14.67 8.52 -1.51
CA ARG A 23 -14.93 9.90 -1.15
C ARG A 23 -13.63 10.59 -0.75
N THR A 24 -13.32 11.72 -1.39
CA THR A 24 -12.01 12.39 -1.19
C THR A 24 -12.08 13.89 -1.49
N SER A 25 -11.24 14.65 -0.80
CA SER A 25 -11.01 16.10 -1.01
C SER A 25 -9.63 16.39 -1.60
N VAL A 26 -8.97 15.40 -2.23
CA VAL A 26 -7.63 15.57 -2.81
C VAL A 26 -7.62 16.52 -4.02
N TRP A 27 -8.77 16.80 -4.63
CA TRP A 27 -8.91 17.78 -5.69
C TRP A 27 -9.12 19.16 -5.09
N LYS A 28 -8.03 19.91 -5.00
CA LYS A 28 -8.05 21.31 -4.60
C LYS A 28 -7.80 22.20 -5.80
N SER A 29 -8.36 23.40 -5.76
CA SER A 29 -8.23 24.39 -6.83
C SER A 29 -7.88 25.76 -6.24
N PRO A 30 -7.08 26.56 -6.95
CA PRO A 30 -6.75 27.93 -6.54
C PRO A 30 -7.99 28.76 -6.27
N VAL A 31 -7.92 29.58 -5.24
CA VAL A 31 -8.98 30.57 -4.95
C VAL A 31 -8.42 31.99 -5.09
N THR A 32 -9.28 32.88 -5.53
CA THR A 32 -8.97 34.31 -5.62
C THR A 32 -9.22 35.01 -4.28
N GLY A 33 -8.42 36.02 -3.98
CA GLY A 33 -8.52 36.82 -2.74
C GLY A 33 -7.99 36.08 -1.52
N ARG A 34 -8.15 36.74 -0.38
CA ARG A 34 -7.68 36.19 0.91
C ARG A 34 -8.66 35.17 1.45
N ARG A 35 -8.15 34.24 2.28
CA ARG A 35 -8.95 33.24 2.99
C ARG A 35 -8.57 33.22 4.46
N MET A 36 -9.56 33.10 5.31
CA MET A 36 -9.37 32.87 6.74
C MET A 36 -8.86 31.45 6.93
N VAL A 37 -7.72 31.33 7.60
CA VAL A 37 -7.19 30.05 8.09
C VAL A 37 -7.63 29.89 9.53
N ARG A 38 -8.25 28.73 9.80
CA ARG A 38 -8.76 28.36 11.13
C ARG A 38 -7.93 27.25 11.74
N LYS A 39 -8.18 26.93 13.00
CA LYS A 39 -7.44 25.88 13.74
C LYS A 39 -7.44 24.51 13.02
N LEU A 40 -8.47 24.20 12.27
CA LEU A 40 -8.65 22.86 11.68
C LEU A 40 -8.60 22.84 10.15
N ASP A 41 -8.83 23.99 9.48
CA ASP A 41 -8.93 24.07 8.01
C ASP A 41 -8.78 25.52 7.50
N ILE A 42 -9.12 25.72 6.23
CA ILE A 42 -9.20 27.01 5.56
C ILE A 42 -10.64 27.23 5.11
N ASP A 43 -11.18 28.43 5.27
CA ASP A 43 -12.52 28.77 4.83
C ASP A 43 -12.72 28.43 3.33
N GLY A 44 -13.70 27.55 3.07
CA GLY A 44 -13.99 27.04 1.73
C GLY A 44 -13.36 25.68 1.42
N ASP A 45 -12.48 25.18 2.29
CA ASP A 45 -11.99 23.79 2.23
C ASP A 45 -12.88 22.85 3.04
N ALA A 46 -12.83 21.56 2.74
CA ALA A 46 -13.45 20.54 3.55
C ALA A 46 -12.73 19.20 3.38
N GLN A 47 -12.66 18.43 4.45
CA GLN A 47 -12.00 17.12 4.46
C GLN A 47 -13.04 16.01 4.39
N ALA A 48 -12.83 15.06 3.46
CA ALA A 48 -13.72 13.92 3.25
C ALA A 48 -13.56 12.82 4.32
N ASP A 49 -12.39 12.75 4.92
CA ASP A 49 -11.99 11.70 5.87
C ASP A 49 -11.33 12.36 7.09
N LEU A 50 -12.16 12.70 8.05
CA LEU A 50 -11.70 13.36 9.28
C LEU A 50 -10.86 12.44 10.18
N ALA A 51 -11.10 11.13 10.14
CA ALA A 51 -10.35 10.15 10.93
C ALA A 51 -8.90 10.00 10.40
N GLY A 52 -8.74 9.93 9.08
CA GLY A 52 -7.46 9.73 8.44
C GLY A 52 -6.69 11.00 8.09
N HIS A 53 -7.38 12.10 7.82
CA HIS A 53 -6.80 13.33 7.26
C HIS A 53 -7.17 14.60 8.01
N GLY A 54 -7.97 14.51 9.07
CA GLY A 54 -8.41 15.64 9.89
C GLY A 54 -7.55 15.90 11.13
N GLY A 55 -7.93 16.95 11.87
CA GLY A 55 -7.34 17.35 13.13
C GLY A 55 -6.31 18.47 13.01
N GLU A 56 -5.97 19.08 14.15
CA GLU A 56 -5.12 20.27 14.23
C GLU A 56 -3.72 20.12 13.60
N HIS A 57 -3.15 18.91 13.66
CA HIS A 57 -1.84 18.61 13.07
C HIS A 57 -1.86 18.48 11.54
N ARG A 58 -3.04 18.55 10.93
CA ARG A 58 -3.25 18.45 9.47
C ARG A 58 -4.15 19.55 8.94
N ALA A 59 -4.14 20.71 9.60
CA ALA A 59 -5.00 21.83 9.25
C ALA A 59 -4.72 22.37 7.84
N VAL A 60 -3.44 22.48 7.46
CA VAL A 60 -3.02 23.02 6.17
C VAL A 60 -1.92 22.16 5.57
N PHE A 61 -2.19 21.54 4.44
CA PHE A 61 -1.17 20.81 3.68
C PHE A 61 -0.40 21.76 2.77
N VAL A 62 0.94 21.67 2.82
CA VAL A 62 1.87 22.53 2.09
C VAL A 62 2.70 21.71 1.11
N TYR A 63 2.82 22.20 -0.12
CA TYR A 63 3.66 21.60 -1.14
C TYR A 63 4.42 22.67 -1.92
N GLN A 64 5.68 22.40 -2.23
CA GLN A 64 6.57 23.43 -2.78
C GLN A 64 6.75 23.34 -4.29
N MET A 65 7.04 24.48 -4.91
CA MET A 65 7.13 24.62 -6.37
C MET A 65 8.31 23.86 -6.98
N ASP A 66 9.46 23.76 -6.29
CA ASP A 66 10.60 22.96 -6.76
C ASP A 66 10.24 21.47 -6.91
N SER A 67 9.34 20.97 -6.07
CA SER A 67 8.84 19.61 -6.21
C SER A 67 7.89 19.47 -7.38
N TYR A 68 7.12 20.49 -7.73
CA TYR A 68 6.33 20.53 -8.97
C TYR A 68 7.20 20.38 -10.20
N HIS A 69 8.21 21.24 -10.36
CA HIS A 69 9.14 21.18 -11.48
C HIS A 69 9.90 19.87 -11.55
N TYR A 70 10.31 19.35 -10.37
CA TYR A 70 10.92 18.03 -10.30
C TYR A 70 10.04 16.93 -10.86
N TRP A 71 8.76 16.89 -10.46
CA TRP A 71 7.82 15.86 -10.89
C TRP A 71 7.37 16.05 -12.34
N GLU A 72 7.26 17.28 -12.83
CA GLU A 72 7.02 17.55 -14.25
C GLU A 72 8.12 16.95 -15.11
N GLY A 73 9.37 17.19 -14.76
CA GLY A 73 10.53 16.60 -15.46
C GLY A 73 10.60 15.08 -15.33
N PHE A 74 10.40 14.54 -14.11
CA PHE A 74 10.51 13.11 -13.84
C PHE A 74 9.40 12.28 -14.51
N LEU A 75 8.17 12.81 -14.54
CA LEU A 75 7.01 12.13 -15.13
C LEU A 75 6.81 12.47 -16.61
N GLY A 76 7.58 13.42 -17.17
CA GLY A 76 7.40 13.90 -18.53
C GLY A 76 6.05 14.60 -18.74
N ARG A 77 5.59 15.37 -17.77
CA ARG A 77 4.28 16.04 -17.75
C ARG A 77 4.46 17.56 -17.68
N ASN A 78 3.47 18.29 -18.18
CA ASN A 78 3.41 19.75 -18.16
C ASN A 78 1.98 20.27 -17.89
N ASP A 79 1.14 19.41 -17.33
CA ASP A 79 -0.29 19.68 -17.09
C ASP A 79 -0.62 19.93 -15.62
N PHE A 80 0.39 20.15 -14.78
CA PHE A 80 0.17 20.38 -13.36
C PHE A 80 -0.42 21.77 -13.11
N THR A 81 -1.36 21.82 -12.19
CA THR A 81 -1.99 23.05 -11.70
C THR A 81 -1.81 23.14 -10.19
N PHE A 82 -1.84 24.33 -9.60
CA PHE A 82 -1.80 24.47 -8.15
C PHE A 82 -2.91 23.63 -7.49
N GLY A 83 -2.60 22.97 -6.38
CA GLY A 83 -3.48 21.98 -5.77
C GLY A 83 -3.33 20.57 -6.36
N GLN A 84 -2.35 20.35 -7.24
CA GLN A 84 -2.15 19.08 -7.95
C GLN A 84 -1.86 17.90 -7.00
N PHE A 85 -1.16 18.15 -5.93
CA PHE A 85 -0.83 17.12 -4.92
C PHE A 85 -1.85 17.05 -3.77
N GLY A 86 -2.92 17.87 -3.87
CA GLY A 86 -3.95 17.99 -2.84
C GLY A 86 -3.59 18.97 -1.73
N GLU A 87 -2.60 19.82 -1.96
CA GLU A 87 -2.14 20.82 -0.99
C GLU A 87 -3.08 22.03 -0.93
N ASN A 88 -3.15 22.61 0.27
CA ASN A 88 -3.83 23.87 0.53
C ASN A 88 -2.95 25.07 0.17
N PHE A 89 -1.64 24.98 0.46
CA PHE A 89 -0.69 26.02 0.12
C PHE A 89 0.32 25.48 -0.89
N THR A 90 0.35 26.10 -2.07
CA THR A 90 1.49 25.96 -2.98
C THR A 90 2.47 27.07 -2.67
N VAL A 91 3.71 26.72 -2.32
CA VAL A 91 4.73 27.67 -1.81
C VAL A 91 6.02 27.62 -2.63
N GLU A 92 6.82 28.67 -2.53
CA GLU A 92 8.18 28.72 -3.03
C GLU A 92 9.16 28.91 -1.85
N GLY A 93 10.31 28.23 -1.90
CA GLY A 93 11.42 28.44 -0.96
C GLY A 93 11.27 27.74 0.38
N LEU A 94 10.46 26.67 0.47
CA LEU A 94 10.33 25.80 1.65
C LEU A 94 10.60 24.33 1.29
N PRO A 95 11.85 23.95 0.97
CA PRO A 95 12.17 22.58 0.57
C PRO A 95 12.09 21.60 1.76
N ASP A 96 11.60 20.40 1.50
CA ASP A 96 11.35 19.35 2.51
C ASP A 96 12.60 18.95 3.31
N ASN A 97 13.80 19.13 2.76
CA ASN A 97 15.07 18.83 3.42
C ASN A 97 15.62 19.98 4.29
N GLU A 98 15.02 21.15 4.25
CA GLU A 98 15.42 22.33 5.05
C GLU A 98 14.36 22.71 6.10
N VAL A 99 13.09 22.53 5.77
CA VAL A 99 11.99 22.78 6.71
C VAL A 99 12.01 21.70 7.80
N CYS A 100 12.08 22.13 9.07
CA CYS A 100 12.16 21.22 10.22
C CYS A 100 10.81 21.13 10.94
N ILE A 101 10.53 19.96 11.51
CA ILE A 101 9.34 19.77 12.36
C ILE A 101 9.48 20.66 13.61
N GLY A 102 8.44 21.44 13.89
CA GLY A 102 8.43 22.46 14.96
C GLY A 102 8.88 23.84 14.51
N ASP A 103 9.36 24.02 13.26
CA ASP A 103 9.60 25.35 12.71
C ASP A 103 8.30 26.16 12.71
N ARG A 104 8.41 27.45 13.03
CA ARG A 104 7.26 28.36 13.04
C ARG A 104 7.39 29.43 11.98
N TYR A 105 6.27 29.71 11.33
CA TYR A 105 6.17 30.67 10.25
C TYR A 105 4.98 31.60 10.44
N ARG A 106 5.15 32.85 10.00
CA ARG A 106 4.05 33.81 9.83
C ARG A 106 3.80 34.00 8.34
N ILE A 107 2.53 33.91 7.95
CA ILE A 107 2.06 34.12 6.58
C ILE A 107 0.81 34.98 6.67
N GLY A 108 0.85 36.19 6.09
CA GLY A 108 -0.25 37.15 6.24
C GLY A 108 -0.55 37.43 7.72
N GLY A 109 -1.81 37.21 8.11
CA GLY A 109 -2.28 37.39 9.51
C GLY A 109 -2.18 36.15 10.39
N ALA A 110 -1.78 34.98 9.84
CA ALA A 110 -1.78 33.71 10.55
C ALA A 110 -0.39 33.27 10.96
N GLU A 111 -0.32 32.48 12.07
CA GLU A 111 0.93 31.83 12.51
C GLU A 111 0.77 30.31 12.51
N PHE A 112 1.81 29.64 12.04
CA PHE A 112 1.84 28.22 11.76
C PHE A 112 3.05 27.55 12.43
N GLU A 113 2.90 26.27 12.72
CA GLU A 113 3.99 25.39 13.13
C GLU A 113 3.99 24.13 12.29
N VAL A 114 5.15 23.71 11.80
CA VAL A 114 5.32 22.47 11.06
C VAL A 114 5.07 21.28 12.00
N SER A 115 4.05 20.51 11.72
CA SER A 115 3.59 19.44 12.64
C SER A 115 4.04 18.05 12.24
N GLN A 116 4.07 17.74 10.95
CA GLN A 116 4.42 16.42 10.44
C GLN A 116 4.63 16.42 8.93
N PRO A 117 5.39 15.43 8.38
CA PRO A 117 5.36 15.13 6.96
C PRO A 117 3.97 14.68 6.50
N ARG A 118 3.72 14.73 5.22
CA ARG A 118 2.54 14.09 4.64
C ARG A 118 2.58 12.59 4.91
N VAL A 119 1.49 12.04 5.42
CA VAL A 119 1.28 10.61 5.38
C VAL A 119 0.85 10.23 3.97
N THR A 120 1.73 9.54 3.26
CA THR A 120 1.53 9.21 1.85
C THR A 120 0.50 8.11 1.68
N CYS A 121 -0.52 8.34 0.85
CA CYS A 121 -1.60 7.38 0.63
C CYS A 121 -2.04 7.32 -0.84
N TYR A 122 -2.83 6.32 -1.20
CA TYR A 122 -3.33 6.08 -2.56
C TYR A 122 -4.12 7.25 -3.18
N ARG A 123 -4.63 8.20 -2.38
CA ARG A 123 -5.38 9.36 -2.90
C ARG A 123 -4.51 10.26 -3.79
N VAL A 124 -3.21 10.37 -3.52
CA VAL A 124 -2.31 11.09 -4.44
C VAL A 124 -2.11 10.33 -5.74
N ALA A 125 -2.07 9.00 -5.69
CA ALA A 125 -2.03 8.17 -6.90
C ALA A 125 -3.26 8.40 -7.79
N ILE A 126 -4.44 8.49 -7.18
CA ILE A 126 -5.68 8.82 -7.90
C ILE A 126 -5.58 10.20 -8.56
N ARG A 127 -5.21 11.22 -7.77
CA ARG A 127 -5.14 12.61 -8.23
C ARG A 127 -4.13 12.80 -9.36
N MET A 128 -2.97 12.15 -9.24
CA MET A 128 -1.88 12.22 -10.21
C MET A 128 -2.08 11.30 -11.41
N ASN A 129 -3.06 10.37 -11.35
CA ASN A 129 -3.20 9.26 -12.29
C ASN A 129 -1.87 8.48 -12.46
N GLU A 130 -1.11 8.35 -11.35
CA GLU A 130 0.16 7.64 -11.30
C GLU A 130 0.15 6.73 -10.05
N PRO A 131 -0.06 5.42 -10.24
CA PRO A 131 -0.14 4.47 -9.12
C PRO A 131 1.10 4.43 -8.23
N ARG A 132 2.28 4.74 -8.78
CA ARG A 132 3.55 4.76 -8.05
C ARG A 132 3.75 6.02 -7.23
N MET A 133 2.93 7.06 -7.43
CA MET A 133 3.17 8.37 -6.80
C MET A 133 3.38 8.31 -5.29
N PRO A 134 2.66 7.47 -4.51
CA PRO A 134 2.96 7.31 -3.09
C PRO A 134 4.40 6.87 -2.80
N ALA A 135 4.89 5.84 -3.49
CA ALA A 135 6.26 5.36 -3.33
C ALA A 135 7.30 6.37 -3.83
N LEU A 136 7.02 7.06 -4.94
CA LEU A 136 7.90 8.09 -5.49
C LEU A 136 8.08 9.28 -4.53
N LEU A 137 7.01 9.75 -3.89
CA LEU A 137 7.11 10.84 -2.90
C LEU A 137 8.09 10.50 -1.76
N VAL A 138 8.04 9.27 -1.27
CA VAL A 138 8.90 8.76 -0.20
C VAL A 138 10.34 8.55 -0.70
N SER A 139 10.54 7.78 -1.77
CA SER A 139 11.87 7.43 -2.28
C SER A 139 12.67 8.64 -2.75
N HIS A 140 12.00 9.66 -3.28
CA HIS A 140 12.62 10.92 -3.68
C HIS A 140 12.62 11.98 -2.58
N ARG A 141 12.16 11.62 -1.36
CA ARG A 141 12.18 12.47 -0.17
C ARG A 141 11.49 13.83 -0.39
N ARG A 142 10.35 13.82 -1.10
CA ARG A 142 9.54 15.01 -1.44
C ARG A 142 8.09 14.85 -1.01
N PRO A 143 7.80 14.52 0.28
CA PRO A 143 6.44 14.23 0.75
C PRO A 143 5.56 15.47 0.82
N GLY A 144 6.12 16.66 1.06
CA GLY A 144 5.41 17.81 1.57
C GLY A 144 5.07 17.68 3.06
N PHE A 145 4.49 18.70 3.66
CA PHE A 145 4.27 18.73 5.10
C PHE A 145 2.97 19.43 5.49
N TYR A 146 2.59 19.25 6.75
CA TYR A 146 1.44 19.92 7.33
C TYR A 146 1.86 21.02 8.28
N PHE A 147 1.11 22.12 8.23
CA PHE A 147 1.05 23.10 9.29
C PHE A 147 -0.10 22.80 10.25
N ARG A 148 0.14 22.95 11.55
CA ARG A 148 -0.90 23.29 12.51
C ARG A 148 -0.97 24.79 12.68
N VAL A 149 -2.16 25.32 12.95
CA VAL A 149 -2.41 26.75 13.07
C VAL A 149 -2.26 27.18 14.53
N LEU A 150 -1.27 28.01 14.82
CA LEU A 150 -1.07 28.57 16.15
C LEU A 150 -1.97 29.78 16.37
N GLN A 151 -2.03 30.69 15.38
CA GLN A 151 -2.89 31.85 15.35
C GLN A 151 -3.68 31.87 14.04
N GLU A 152 -5.00 32.01 14.15
CA GLU A 152 -5.90 32.17 13.01
C GLU A 152 -5.70 33.55 12.36
N GLY A 153 -5.85 33.61 11.04
CA GLY A 153 -5.71 34.86 10.30
C GLY A 153 -5.94 34.69 8.81
N GLU A 154 -6.05 35.80 8.10
CA GLU A 154 -6.22 35.80 6.66
C GLU A 154 -4.87 35.67 5.94
N VAL A 155 -4.86 34.80 4.91
CA VAL A 155 -3.72 34.59 4.01
C VAL A 155 -4.16 34.73 2.55
N GLY A 156 -3.23 35.05 1.67
CA GLY A 156 -3.51 35.16 0.24
C GLY A 156 -2.27 34.91 -0.62
N ALA A 157 -2.49 34.57 -1.88
CA ALA A 157 -1.40 34.44 -2.84
C ALA A 157 -0.59 35.75 -2.90
N GLY A 158 0.74 35.64 -2.88
CA GLY A 158 1.69 36.75 -2.81
C GLY A 158 2.18 37.09 -1.42
N ASP A 159 1.59 36.54 -0.35
CA ASP A 159 2.09 36.77 1.02
C ASP A 159 3.50 36.21 1.19
N ASP A 160 4.37 36.99 1.85
CA ASP A 160 5.68 36.51 2.27
C ASP A 160 5.56 35.47 3.41
N ILE A 161 6.42 34.47 3.39
CA ILE A 161 6.52 33.45 4.42
C ILE A 161 7.73 33.77 5.29
N VAL A 162 7.47 34.21 6.51
CA VAL A 162 8.52 34.66 7.45
C VAL A 162 8.70 33.58 8.51
N LYS A 163 9.91 33.00 8.59
CA LYS A 163 10.27 32.07 9.67
C LYS A 163 10.44 32.90 10.97
N ILE A 164 9.70 32.54 12.02
CA ILE A 164 9.69 33.22 13.30
C ILE A 164 10.35 32.43 14.43
N ALA A 165 10.50 31.12 14.28
CA ALA A 165 11.24 30.26 15.20
C ALA A 165 11.71 28.97 14.53
N ASP A 166 12.84 28.46 15.00
CA ASP A 166 13.35 27.13 14.62
C ASP A 166 12.72 26.04 15.47
N GLY A 167 12.50 24.86 14.88
CA GLY A 167 12.10 23.66 15.58
C GLY A 167 13.21 23.15 16.53
N PRO A 168 12.85 22.55 17.69
CA PRO A 168 13.79 22.27 18.77
C PRO A 168 14.91 21.29 18.40
N GLU A 169 14.60 20.27 17.62
CA GLU A 169 15.55 19.21 17.26
C GLU A 169 16.16 19.39 15.86
N ARG A 170 15.74 20.39 15.10
CA ARG A 170 16.20 20.69 13.74
C ARG A 170 16.23 19.45 12.83
N THR A 171 15.18 18.61 12.94
CA THR A 171 15.01 17.42 12.10
C THR A 171 14.08 17.77 10.96
N SER A 172 14.57 17.64 9.73
CA SER A 172 13.82 18.04 8.53
C SER A 172 12.59 17.17 8.29
N VAL A 173 11.63 17.73 7.55
CA VAL A 173 10.46 16.99 7.07
C VAL A 173 10.88 15.72 6.32
N ALA A 174 11.85 15.84 5.41
CA ALA A 174 12.36 14.71 4.65
C ALA A 174 13.04 13.65 5.52
N ASP A 175 13.74 14.05 6.60
CA ASP A 175 14.36 13.10 7.52
C ASP A 175 13.32 12.39 8.37
N VAL A 176 12.33 13.11 8.92
CA VAL A 176 11.25 12.52 9.70
C VAL A 176 10.43 11.54 8.86
N ASP A 177 10.14 11.87 7.59
CA ASP A 177 9.48 10.97 6.65
C ASP A 177 10.31 9.69 6.41
N ALA A 178 11.62 9.87 6.19
CA ALA A 178 12.54 8.75 5.98
C ALA A 178 12.61 7.79 7.17
N LEU A 179 12.56 8.29 8.41
CA LEU A 179 12.56 7.46 9.61
C LEU A 179 11.38 6.47 9.66
N LEU A 180 10.25 6.83 9.06
CA LEU A 180 9.08 5.95 9.04
C LEU A 180 9.12 4.96 7.89
N TYR A 181 9.57 5.38 6.71
CA TYR A 181 9.36 4.66 5.47
C TYR A 181 10.63 4.02 4.91
N LEU A 182 11.81 4.63 5.12
CA LEU A 182 13.05 4.15 4.52
C LEU A 182 13.83 3.27 5.51
N PRO A 183 14.59 2.28 5.01
CA PRO A 183 15.49 1.50 5.86
C PRO A 183 16.71 2.34 6.30
N GLY A 184 17.43 1.86 7.32
CA GLY A 184 18.72 2.42 7.72
C GLY A 184 18.65 3.57 8.72
N HIS A 185 17.51 3.82 9.37
CA HIS A 185 17.42 4.77 10.48
C HIS A 185 18.09 4.20 11.75
N SER A 186 18.64 5.09 12.59
CA SER A 186 19.19 4.71 13.89
C SER A 186 18.17 4.96 15.02
N SER A 187 18.31 4.19 16.12
CA SER A 187 17.50 4.40 17.32
C SER A 187 17.69 5.83 17.89
N GLU A 188 18.88 6.42 17.73
CA GLU A 188 19.15 7.80 18.14
C GLU A 188 18.30 8.81 17.34
N GLN A 189 18.21 8.63 16.02
CA GLN A 189 17.38 9.49 15.17
C GLN A 189 15.90 9.39 15.51
N LEU A 190 15.40 8.19 15.79
CA LEU A 190 14.01 7.98 16.25
C LEU A 190 13.75 8.64 17.61
N GLN A 191 14.68 8.49 18.57
CA GLN A 191 14.59 9.16 19.88
C GLN A 191 14.61 10.68 19.74
N ARG A 192 15.44 11.20 18.83
CA ARG A 192 15.51 12.63 18.51
C ARG A 192 14.16 13.13 17.99
N ALA A 193 13.56 12.43 17.02
CA ALA A 193 12.25 12.79 16.49
C ALA A 193 11.15 12.74 17.57
N LEU A 194 11.21 11.78 18.51
CA LEU A 194 10.26 11.67 19.62
C LEU A 194 10.34 12.81 20.64
N ARG A 195 11.46 13.55 20.71
CA ARG A 195 11.59 14.76 21.54
C ARG A 195 10.92 15.99 20.95
N ILE A 196 10.42 15.93 19.70
CA ILE A 196 9.77 17.07 19.04
C ILE A 196 8.32 17.20 19.50
N PRO A 197 7.93 18.21 20.31
CA PRO A 197 6.57 18.32 20.83
C PRO A 197 5.52 18.60 19.75
N ALA A 198 5.94 19.22 18.63
CA ALA A 198 5.08 19.54 17.50
C ALA A 198 4.64 18.30 16.72
N LEU A 199 5.41 17.20 16.79
CA LEU A 199 5.12 15.98 16.06
C LEU A 199 3.81 15.34 16.55
N SER A 200 2.92 14.98 15.62
CA SER A 200 1.63 14.41 15.98
C SER A 200 1.76 13.08 16.72
N LYS A 201 0.76 12.78 17.58
CA LYS A 201 0.75 11.53 18.37
C LYS A 201 0.78 10.26 17.52
N GLY A 202 0.21 10.29 16.31
CA GLY A 202 0.27 9.16 15.38
C GLY A 202 1.70 8.85 14.94
N TRP A 203 2.48 9.88 14.59
CA TRP A 203 3.89 9.74 14.25
C TRP A 203 4.73 9.30 15.46
N GLN A 204 4.50 9.90 16.63
CA GLN A 204 5.19 9.50 17.87
C GLN A 204 4.94 8.02 18.20
N SER A 205 3.68 7.55 18.11
CA SER A 205 3.33 6.14 18.36
C SER A 205 4.00 5.20 17.36
N SER A 206 4.10 5.59 16.09
CA SER A 206 4.79 4.80 15.07
C SER A 206 6.29 4.69 15.36
N PHE A 207 6.94 5.78 15.74
CA PHE A 207 8.37 5.77 16.10
C PHE A 207 8.63 4.99 17.38
N GLN A 208 7.74 5.05 18.37
CA GLN A 208 7.83 4.21 19.57
C GLN A 208 7.72 2.73 19.24
N ALA A 209 6.80 2.37 18.32
CA ALA A 209 6.66 0.99 17.87
C ALA A 209 7.93 0.49 17.15
N ILE A 210 8.52 1.31 16.27
CA ILE A 210 9.79 0.98 15.60
C ILE A 210 10.91 0.80 16.63
N LEU A 211 11.07 1.71 17.59
CA LEU A 211 12.08 1.58 18.65
C LEU A 211 11.91 0.31 19.48
N GLN A 212 10.67 -0.08 19.78
CA GLN A 212 10.42 -1.32 20.49
C GLN A 212 10.78 -2.55 19.66
N GLN A 213 10.60 -2.46 18.33
CA GLN A 213 11.05 -3.52 17.41
C GLN A 213 12.57 -3.57 17.29
N ASP A 214 13.25 -2.41 17.20
CA ASP A 214 14.72 -2.32 17.11
C ASP A 214 15.42 -2.82 18.37
N LEU A 215 14.82 -2.67 19.55
CA LEU A 215 15.33 -3.25 20.79
C LEU A 215 15.24 -4.80 20.82
N SER A 216 14.44 -5.38 19.92
CA SER A 216 14.24 -6.82 19.79
C SER A 216 14.89 -7.45 18.55
N SER A 217 15.49 -6.64 17.65
CA SER A 217 16.08 -7.12 16.39
C SER A 217 17.32 -6.29 15.98
N THR A 218 18.28 -6.95 15.35
CA THR A 218 19.55 -6.35 14.87
C THR A 218 19.44 -5.69 13.48
N THR A 219 18.25 -5.61 12.90
CA THR A 219 18.05 -5.07 11.54
C THR A 219 16.94 -4.04 11.52
N THR A 220 17.28 -2.80 11.20
CA THR A 220 16.33 -1.68 11.04
C THR A 220 15.42 -1.89 9.83
N VAL A 221 14.13 -2.06 10.07
CA VAL A 221 13.13 -2.32 9.02
C VAL A 221 12.28 -1.07 8.80
N GLY A 222 12.50 -0.37 7.67
CA GLY A 222 11.57 0.63 7.14
C GLY A 222 10.28 -0.02 6.63
N ASN A 223 9.38 0.74 6.02
CA ASN A 223 8.23 0.19 5.31
C ASN A 223 8.66 -0.28 3.90
N PRO A 224 8.95 -1.56 3.68
CA PRO A 224 9.53 -2.04 2.42
C PRO A 224 8.61 -1.85 1.21
N GLY A 225 7.30 -1.69 1.42
CA GLY A 225 6.34 -1.43 0.34
C GLY A 225 6.45 -0.03 -0.29
N LEU A 226 7.11 0.91 0.40
CA LEU A 226 7.34 2.27 -0.08
C LEU A 226 8.83 2.58 -0.29
N ALA A 227 9.72 1.77 0.27
CA ALA A 227 11.17 1.99 0.33
C ALA A 227 11.98 1.20 -0.69
N ALA A 228 11.35 0.37 -1.52
CA ALA A 228 12.09 -0.33 -2.57
C ALA A 228 12.79 0.71 -3.45
N GLU A 229 14.13 0.80 -3.35
CA GLU A 229 14.92 1.37 -4.44
C GLU A 229 14.48 0.65 -5.71
N GLU A 230 13.67 1.31 -6.52
CA GLU A 230 13.40 0.83 -7.86
C GLU A 230 14.76 0.85 -8.59
N GLN A 231 15.37 -0.31 -8.72
CA GLN A 231 16.25 -0.54 -9.85
C GLN A 231 15.47 -0.03 -11.05
N SER A 232 16.10 0.84 -11.86
CA SER A 232 15.44 1.38 -13.04
C SER A 232 14.72 0.23 -13.75
N PRO A 233 13.42 0.35 -14.01
CA PRO A 233 12.65 -0.79 -14.52
C PRO A 233 13.33 -1.27 -15.80
N ALA A 234 13.39 -2.57 -16.02
CA ALA A 234 14.09 -3.18 -17.14
C ALA A 234 13.64 -2.62 -18.51
N TRP A 235 12.44 -2.04 -18.55
CA TRP A 235 11.97 -1.17 -19.65
C TRP A 235 10.97 -0.13 -19.12
N PRO A 236 10.90 1.06 -19.76
CA PRO A 236 9.93 2.08 -19.39
C PRO A 236 8.52 1.70 -19.88
N GLY A 237 7.51 2.05 -19.09
CA GLY A 237 6.10 1.89 -19.45
C GLY A 237 5.66 0.44 -19.64
N PHE A 238 5.14 0.11 -20.81
CA PHE A 238 4.59 -1.21 -21.15
C PHE A 238 5.23 -1.77 -22.40
N ARG A 239 5.52 -3.07 -22.37
CA ARG A 239 6.00 -3.87 -23.49
C ARG A 239 4.87 -4.80 -23.93
N GLN A 240 4.71 -4.97 -25.23
CA GLN A 240 3.68 -5.87 -25.78
C GLN A 240 4.12 -7.32 -25.66
N MET A 241 3.24 -8.14 -25.10
CA MET A 241 3.44 -9.57 -24.98
C MET A 241 2.25 -10.32 -25.53
N ARG A 242 2.50 -11.42 -26.21
CA ARG A 242 1.48 -12.32 -26.73
C ARG A 242 1.14 -13.36 -25.67
N VAL A 243 -0.15 -13.65 -25.49
CA VAL A 243 -0.62 -14.82 -24.76
C VAL A 243 -0.24 -16.07 -25.56
N ALA A 244 0.82 -16.73 -25.13
CA ALA A 244 1.35 -17.91 -25.83
C ALA A 244 0.62 -19.20 -25.45
N ASN A 245 0.14 -19.29 -24.22
CA ASN A 245 -0.63 -20.44 -23.74
C ASN A 245 -1.56 -20.06 -22.60
N ILE A 246 -2.67 -20.75 -22.46
CA ILE A 246 -3.66 -20.61 -21.37
C ILE A 246 -3.89 -21.97 -20.75
N ARG A 247 -3.68 -22.09 -19.43
CA ARG A 247 -3.87 -23.33 -18.69
C ARG A 247 -4.79 -23.14 -17.49
N LYS A 248 -5.78 -24.02 -17.34
CA LYS A 248 -6.64 -24.07 -16.18
C LYS A 248 -5.89 -24.74 -15.02
N GLU A 249 -5.71 -24.05 -13.90
CA GLU A 249 -5.04 -24.57 -12.71
C GLU A 249 -6.03 -25.12 -11.68
N SER A 250 -7.22 -24.53 -11.58
CA SER A 250 -8.32 -24.97 -10.73
C SER A 250 -9.64 -24.46 -11.29
N ALA A 251 -10.77 -24.72 -10.64
CA ALA A 251 -12.06 -24.18 -11.06
C ALA A 251 -12.05 -22.66 -11.20
N SER A 252 -11.32 -21.95 -10.32
CA SER A 252 -11.30 -20.50 -10.29
C SER A 252 -9.99 -19.85 -10.75
N VAL A 253 -8.89 -20.59 -10.95
CA VAL A 253 -7.59 -20.06 -11.31
C VAL A 253 -7.17 -20.50 -12.71
N THR A 254 -6.68 -19.54 -13.52
CA THR A 254 -6.19 -19.78 -14.88
C THR A 254 -4.81 -19.12 -15.02
N SER A 255 -3.84 -19.85 -15.53
CA SER A 255 -2.49 -19.38 -15.86
C SER A 255 -2.42 -18.92 -17.31
N PHE A 256 -1.65 -17.86 -17.54
CA PHE A 256 -1.36 -17.27 -18.84
C PHE A 256 0.16 -17.19 -19.01
N ILE A 257 0.67 -17.79 -20.08
CA ILE A 257 2.06 -17.66 -20.51
C ILE A 257 2.13 -16.48 -21.46
N LEU A 258 2.97 -15.51 -21.11
CA LEU A 258 3.13 -14.24 -21.85
C LEU A 258 4.53 -14.19 -22.45
N ALA A 259 4.63 -14.24 -23.79
CA ALA A 259 5.88 -14.18 -24.51
C ALA A 259 6.05 -12.82 -25.23
N PRO A 260 7.26 -12.22 -25.25
CA PRO A 260 7.51 -10.96 -25.93
C PRO A 260 7.31 -11.09 -27.44
N ILE A 261 6.65 -10.10 -28.07
CA ILE A 261 6.42 -10.12 -29.52
C ILE A 261 7.58 -9.56 -30.32
N ASP A 262 8.48 -8.82 -29.69
CA ASP A 262 9.65 -8.18 -30.30
C ASP A 262 10.87 -9.12 -30.38
N GLY A 263 10.74 -10.36 -29.89
CA GLY A 263 11.81 -11.38 -29.91
C GLY A 263 12.99 -11.08 -28.98
N GLN A 264 12.96 -9.98 -28.21
CA GLN A 264 14.01 -9.67 -27.26
C GLN A 264 13.82 -10.48 -25.97
N PRO A 265 14.90 -10.97 -25.36
CA PRO A 265 14.81 -11.72 -24.12
C PRO A 265 14.21 -10.87 -23.00
N LEU A 266 13.57 -11.54 -22.05
CA LEU A 266 13.09 -10.93 -20.82
C LEU A 266 14.25 -10.79 -19.83
N PRO A 267 14.30 -9.73 -19.03
CA PRO A 267 15.28 -9.63 -17.96
C PRO A 267 15.04 -10.69 -16.91
N ALA A 268 16.09 -11.10 -16.24
CA ALA A 268 15.95 -11.89 -15.02
C ALA A 268 15.10 -11.10 -14.01
N PHE A 269 14.12 -11.77 -13.43
CA PHE A 269 13.33 -11.22 -12.33
C PHE A 269 13.64 -12.01 -11.03
N GLN A 270 13.38 -11.40 -9.89
CA GLN A 270 13.48 -12.12 -8.63
C GLN A 270 12.18 -12.88 -8.38
N ALA A 271 12.29 -14.08 -7.82
CA ALA A 271 11.11 -14.86 -7.46
C ALA A 271 10.19 -13.99 -6.62
N ASP A 272 8.92 -13.93 -7.06
CA ASP A 272 7.84 -13.18 -6.45
C ASP A 272 7.67 -11.72 -6.89
N GLN A 273 8.39 -11.26 -7.88
CA GLN A 273 8.02 -10.00 -8.52
C GLN A 273 6.66 -10.13 -9.25
N PHE A 274 6.00 -9.00 -9.41
CA PHE A 274 4.75 -8.89 -10.16
C PHE A 274 4.90 -8.00 -11.39
N VAL A 275 4.00 -8.16 -12.32
CA VAL A 275 3.83 -7.28 -13.49
C VAL A 275 2.48 -6.59 -13.43
N VAL A 276 2.40 -5.41 -14.05
CA VAL A 276 1.13 -4.71 -14.28
C VAL A 276 0.68 -4.97 -15.70
N LEU A 277 -0.53 -5.49 -15.87
CA LEU A 277 -1.18 -5.56 -17.17
C LEU A 277 -2.00 -4.30 -17.41
N ARG A 278 -1.91 -3.74 -18.62
CA ARG A 278 -2.79 -2.69 -19.12
C ARG A 278 -3.69 -3.31 -20.20
N MET A 279 -4.98 -3.40 -19.92
CA MET A 279 -5.96 -4.13 -20.73
C MET A 279 -7.05 -3.18 -21.24
N LEU A 280 -7.29 -3.17 -22.54
CA LEU A 280 -8.45 -2.50 -23.14
C LEU A 280 -9.65 -3.45 -23.08
N VAL A 281 -10.38 -3.43 -21.98
CA VAL A 281 -11.51 -4.34 -21.75
C VAL A 281 -12.71 -4.01 -22.65
N ASP A 282 -13.00 -2.71 -22.80
CA ASP A 282 -14.08 -2.20 -23.66
C ASP A 282 -13.52 -1.15 -24.61
N PRO A 283 -13.81 -1.24 -25.92
CA PRO A 283 -13.42 -0.21 -26.89
C PRO A 283 -13.96 1.18 -26.49
N GLY A 284 -13.10 2.19 -26.53
CA GLY A 284 -13.47 3.58 -26.20
C GLY A 284 -13.47 3.90 -24.70
N LYS A 285 -13.20 2.94 -23.81
CA LYS A 285 -13.03 3.19 -22.37
C LYS A 285 -11.55 3.26 -21.98
N THR A 286 -11.29 3.86 -20.82
CA THR A 286 -9.93 3.90 -20.24
C THR A 286 -9.42 2.48 -19.97
N PRO A 287 -8.19 2.13 -20.39
CA PRO A 287 -7.61 0.82 -20.14
C PRO A 287 -7.55 0.48 -18.65
N VAL A 288 -7.90 -0.74 -18.31
CA VAL A 288 -7.84 -1.29 -16.96
C VAL A 288 -6.42 -1.75 -16.66
N ARG A 289 -5.88 -1.35 -15.50
CA ARG A 289 -4.56 -1.81 -15.03
C ARG A 289 -4.73 -2.71 -13.83
N ARG A 290 -4.04 -3.87 -13.82
CA ARG A 290 -4.04 -4.83 -12.70
C ARG A 290 -2.67 -5.44 -12.53
N SER A 291 -2.28 -5.64 -11.28
CA SER A 291 -1.04 -6.32 -10.90
C SER A 291 -1.28 -7.81 -10.78
N TYR A 292 -0.34 -8.62 -11.28
CA TYR A 292 -0.33 -10.07 -11.17
C TYR A 292 1.07 -10.55 -10.83
N SER A 293 1.21 -11.34 -9.76
CA SER A 293 2.48 -11.97 -9.40
C SER A 293 2.93 -12.93 -10.48
N LEU A 294 4.23 -12.97 -10.73
CA LEU A 294 4.84 -13.99 -11.55
C LEU A 294 4.84 -15.29 -10.77
N SER A 295 4.41 -16.37 -11.40
CA SER A 295 4.15 -17.66 -10.72
C SER A 295 5.01 -18.81 -11.25
N ASP A 296 6.07 -18.51 -12.01
CA ASP A 296 6.99 -19.47 -12.58
C ASP A 296 8.45 -19.18 -12.18
N LEU A 297 9.35 -20.06 -12.63
CA LEU A 297 10.78 -19.80 -12.57
C LEU A 297 11.13 -18.56 -13.40
N PRO A 298 12.04 -17.69 -12.92
CA PRO A 298 12.59 -16.63 -13.76
C PRO A 298 13.16 -17.18 -15.07
N ALA A 299 12.51 -16.87 -16.19
CA ALA A 299 12.86 -17.33 -17.53
C ALA A 299 13.06 -16.14 -18.46
N ALA A 300 13.89 -16.33 -19.49
CA ALA A 300 14.23 -15.26 -20.45
C ALA A 300 13.26 -15.17 -21.64
N ASP A 301 12.37 -16.14 -21.80
CA ASP A 301 11.49 -16.29 -22.96
C ASP A 301 10.01 -16.01 -22.66
N HIS A 302 9.60 -16.09 -21.40
CA HIS A 302 8.21 -15.87 -21.03
C HIS A 302 8.02 -15.44 -19.56
N PHE A 303 6.83 -14.91 -19.28
CA PHE A 303 6.28 -14.74 -17.92
C PHE A 303 5.04 -15.60 -17.77
N ARG A 304 4.85 -16.21 -16.60
CA ARG A 304 3.59 -16.82 -16.20
C ARG A 304 2.92 -15.97 -15.14
N ILE A 305 1.69 -15.57 -15.41
CA ILE A 305 0.77 -15.01 -14.41
C ILE A 305 -0.38 -15.99 -14.19
N SER A 306 -0.87 -16.08 -12.96
CA SER A 306 -2.02 -16.96 -12.64
C SER A 306 -3.11 -16.14 -11.98
N VAL A 307 -4.27 -16.14 -12.61
CA VAL A 307 -5.37 -15.21 -12.36
C VAL A 307 -6.57 -15.94 -11.78
N LYS A 308 -7.00 -15.52 -10.60
CA LYS A 308 -8.26 -15.98 -10.02
C LYS A 308 -9.43 -15.20 -10.64
N SER A 309 -10.42 -15.91 -11.14
CA SER A 309 -11.67 -15.32 -11.62
C SER A 309 -12.46 -14.78 -10.43
N GLU A 310 -12.60 -13.46 -10.35
CA GLU A 310 -13.42 -12.79 -9.33
C GLU A 310 -14.74 -12.32 -9.94
N MET A 311 -15.87 -12.60 -9.28
CA MET A 311 -17.22 -12.39 -9.79
C MET A 311 -17.49 -10.95 -10.28
N ASN A 312 -16.89 -9.95 -9.62
CA ASN A 312 -17.00 -8.54 -9.97
C ASN A 312 -15.67 -7.92 -10.45
N GLY A 313 -14.69 -8.75 -10.80
CA GLY A 313 -13.37 -8.33 -11.19
C GLY A 313 -13.26 -8.04 -12.68
N ILE A 314 -13.30 -6.78 -13.11
CA ILE A 314 -13.24 -6.39 -14.53
C ILE A 314 -12.04 -7.03 -15.24
N GLY A 315 -10.83 -6.91 -14.66
CA GLY A 315 -9.59 -7.45 -15.26
C GLY A 315 -9.55 -8.97 -15.25
N SER A 316 -9.90 -9.62 -14.15
CA SER A 316 -9.92 -11.08 -14.04
C SER A 316 -10.98 -11.70 -14.92
N SER A 317 -12.17 -11.09 -15.02
CA SER A 317 -13.23 -11.53 -15.93
C SER A 317 -12.82 -11.41 -17.40
N PHE A 318 -12.13 -10.32 -17.77
CA PHE A 318 -11.59 -10.17 -19.13
C PHE A 318 -10.60 -11.30 -19.43
N LEU A 319 -9.60 -11.50 -18.59
CA LEU A 319 -8.57 -12.53 -18.80
C LEU A 319 -9.18 -13.94 -18.83
N CYS A 320 -9.96 -14.31 -17.82
CA CYS A 320 -10.46 -15.68 -17.70
C CYS A 320 -11.56 -16.05 -18.71
N ASN A 321 -12.34 -15.08 -19.21
CA ASN A 321 -13.50 -15.37 -20.06
C ASN A 321 -13.34 -14.91 -21.52
N ARG A 322 -12.49 -13.90 -21.79
CA ARG A 322 -12.40 -13.25 -23.11
C ARG A 322 -11.05 -13.40 -23.77
N ALA A 323 -9.95 -13.38 -23.00
CA ALA A 323 -8.61 -13.53 -23.56
C ALA A 323 -8.40 -14.90 -24.21
N ARG A 324 -7.68 -14.92 -25.31
CA ARG A 324 -7.36 -16.10 -26.12
C ARG A 324 -5.85 -16.19 -26.38
N GLU A 325 -5.38 -17.38 -26.69
CA GLU A 325 -4.04 -17.56 -27.23
C GLU A 325 -3.88 -16.73 -28.50
N GLY A 326 -2.75 -16.04 -28.62
CA GLY A 326 -2.48 -15.09 -29.70
C GLY A 326 -2.80 -13.63 -29.37
N ASP A 327 -3.64 -13.35 -28.36
CA ASP A 327 -3.94 -11.99 -27.95
C ASP A 327 -2.69 -11.26 -27.44
N VAL A 328 -2.64 -9.95 -27.67
CA VAL A 328 -1.53 -9.09 -27.25
C VAL A 328 -1.95 -8.25 -26.04
N LEU A 329 -1.13 -8.31 -24.99
CA LEU A 329 -1.33 -7.56 -23.75
C LEU A 329 -0.15 -6.61 -23.52
N ASP A 330 -0.42 -5.46 -22.98
CA ASP A 330 0.60 -4.51 -22.52
C ASP A 330 1.04 -4.86 -21.10
N VAL A 331 2.34 -5.19 -20.94
CA VAL A 331 2.92 -5.72 -19.70
C VAL A 331 4.02 -4.80 -19.20
N SER A 332 3.99 -4.39 -17.93
CA SER A 332 5.07 -3.61 -17.32
C SER A 332 6.31 -4.48 -17.08
N ALA A 333 7.47 -3.84 -16.87
CA ALA A 333 8.62 -4.53 -16.28
C ALA A 333 8.26 -5.16 -14.94
N PRO A 334 8.91 -6.30 -14.54
CA PRO A 334 8.76 -6.89 -13.22
C PRO A 334 9.15 -5.92 -12.11
N ARG A 335 8.43 -5.96 -10.99
CA ARG A 335 8.64 -5.12 -9.80
C ARG A 335 8.11 -5.82 -8.54
N GLY A 336 8.52 -5.35 -7.37
CA GLY A 336 8.12 -5.90 -6.07
C GLY A 336 9.32 -6.19 -5.19
N SER A 337 9.09 -6.27 -3.89
CA SER A 337 10.10 -6.45 -2.84
C SER A 337 9.83 -7.62 -1.90
N PHE A 338 8.77 -8.39 -2.14
CA PHE A 338 8.47 -9.61 -1.37
C PHE A 338 9.36 -10.78 -1.82
N THR A 339 10.68 -10.60 -1.89
CA THR A 339 11.59 -11.55 -2.52
C THR A 339 12.10 -12.62 -1.56
N LEU A 340 12.48 -13.78 -2.12
CA LEU A 340 13.10 -14.87 -1.40
C LEU A 340 14.46 -14.43 -0.84
N ARG A 341 14.68 -14.64 0.46
CA ARG A 341 15.96 -14.36 1.11
C ARG A 341 17.03 -15.36 0.73
N SER A 342 18.24 -14.87 0.47
CA SER A 342 19.45 -15.69 0.53
C SER A 342 19.75 -16.00 2.00
N SER A 343 19.34 -17.18 2.47
CA SER A 343 19.41 -17.63 3.87
C SER A 343 19.55 -19.14 3.91
N GLN A 344 20.07 -19.67 5.02
CA GLN A 344 20.13 -21.12 5.31
C GLN A 344 19.02 -21.56 6.29
N SER A 345 18.29 -20.60 6.87
CA SER A 345 17.15 -20.90 7.74
C SER A 345 16.05 -21.66 6.99
N PRO A 346 15.27 -22.52 7.65
CA PRO A 346 14.12 -23.15 7.04
C PRO A 346 13.19 -22.11 6.39
N ALA A 347 12.61 -22.42 5.24
CA ALA A 347 11.66 -21.56 4.54
C ALA A 347 10.25 -22.13 4.64
N VAL A 348 9.32 -21.32 5.13
CA VAL A 348 7.89 -21.66 5.22
C VAL A 348 7.12 -20.84 4.17
N LEU A 349 6.72 -21.51 3.10
CA LEU A 349 5.92 -20.96 2.01
C LEU A 349 4.44 -21.17 2.37
N LEU A 350 3.83 -20.15 2.98
CA LEU A 350 2.52 -20.25 3.61
C LEU A 350 1.48 -19.45 2.84
N SER A 351 0.50 -20.11 2.25
CA SER A 351 -0.46 -19.40 1.38
C SER A 351 -1.87 -19.96 1.42
N ALA A 352 -2.83 -19.15 0.95
CA ALA A 352 -4.21 -19.55 0.80
C ALA A 352 -4.80 -19.01 -0.52
N GLY A 353 -5.57 -19.84 -1.21
CA GLY A 353 -6.21 -19.51 -2.48
C GLY A 353 -5.21 -19.05 -3.54
N VAL A 354 -5.48 -17.94 -4.26
CA VAL A 354 -4.58 -17.40 -5.29
C VAL A 354 -3.27 -16.84 -4.73
N GLY A 355 -3.15 -16.70 -3.40
CA GLY A 355 -1.89 -16.39 -2.74
C GLY A 355 -0.78 -17.42 -2.95
N ALA A 356 -1.08 -18.57 -3.57
CA ALA A 356 -0.08 -19.53 -4.02
C ALA A 356 0.85 -18.97 -5.10
N THR A 357 0.45 -17.97 -5.88
CA THR A 357 1.20 -17.50 -7.05
C THR A 357 2.61 -17.00 -6.74
N PRO A 358 2.85 -16.08 -5.78
CA PRO A 358 4.20 -15.62 -5.48
C PRO A 358 5.05 -16.72 -4.84
N VAL A 359 4.50 -17.48 -3.91
CA VAL A 359 5.26 -18.54 -3.25
C VAL A 359 5.56 -19.72 -4.18
N MET A 360 4.80 -19.88 -5.29
CA MET A 360 5.09 -20.84 -6.35
C MET A 360 6.37 -20.45 -7.10
N SER A 361 6.56 -19.18 -7.45
CA SER A 361 7.80 -18.68 -8.05
C SER A 361 9.01 -18.90 -7.12
N MET A 362 8.82 -18.71 -5.80
CA MET A 362 9.84 -19.03 -4.81
C MET A 362 10.17 -20.53 -4.78
N LEU A 363 9.16 -21.39 -4.84
CA LEU A 363 9.34 -22.84 -4.85
C LEU A 363 10.09 -23.31 -6.10
N HIS A 364 9.77 -22.75 -7.27
CA HIS A 364 10.50 -22.97 -8.51
C HIS A 364 11.99 -22.61 -8.39
N THR A 365 12.28 -21.44 -7.83
CA THR A 365 13.65 -20.98 -7.63
C THR A 365 14.42 -21.91 -6.70
N LEU A 366 13.83 -22.26 -5.56
CA LEU A 366 14.44 -23.19 -4.60
C LEU A 366 14.72 -24.58 -5.20
N ALA A 367 13.80 -25.08 -6.03
CA ALA A 367 13.96 -26.35 -6.72
C ALA A 367 15.08 -26.27 -7.79
N ALA A 368 15.10 -25.21 -8.62
CA ALA A 368 16.13 -24.99 -9.63
C ALA A 368 17.55 -24.85 -9.01
N GLU A 369 17.64 -24.19 -7.86
CA GLU A 369 18.88 -24.06 -7.08
C GLU A 369 19.25 -25.34 -6.31
N ARG A 370 18.41 -26.36 -6.30
CA ARG A 370 18.56 -27.59 -5.50
C ARG A 370 18.84 -27.27 -4.03
N SER A 371 18.05 -26.36 -3.48
CA SER A 371 18.25 -25.82 -2.14
C SER A 371 18.33 -26.94 -1.09
N GLN A 372 19.30 -26.83 -0.19
CA GLN A 372 19.48 -27.74 0.95
C GLN A 372 18.69 -27.28 2.19
N ARG A 373 17.99 -26.14 2.10
CA ARG A 373 17.13 -25.64 3.19
C ARG A 373 15.98 -26.62 3.44
N GLU A 374 15.48 -26.64 4.66
CA GLU A 374 14.17 -27.23 4.92
C GLU A 374 13.11 -26.33 4.32
N ILE A 375 12.27 -26.87 3.45
CA ILE A 375 11.20 -26.16 2.78
C ILE A 375 9.85 -26.74 3.22
N ARG A 376 8.98 -25.88 3.74
CA ARG A 376 7.61 -26.23 4.11
C ARG A 376 6.64 -25.50 3.17
N TRP A 377 5.99 -26.23 2.29
CA TRP A 377 4.86 -25.75 1.52
C TRP A 377 3.59 -26.01 2.31
N ILE A 378 2.97 -24.94 2.83
CA ILE A 378 1.73 -25.04 3.63
C ILE A 378 0.65 -24.26 2.90
N TYR A 379 -0.36 -24.98 2.42
CA TYR A 379 -1.34 -24.37 1.54
C TYR A 379 -2.78 -24.64 1.99
N GLY A 380 -3.62 -23.59 1.95
CA GLY A 380 -5.03 -23.63 2.26
C GLY A 380 -5.92 -23.43 1.04
N ALA A 381 -6.83 -24.37 0.76
CA ALA A 381 -7.87 -24.26 -0.24
C ALA A 381 -9.25 -24.54 0.35
N ARG A 382 -10.30 -24.40 -0.47
CA ARG A 382 -11.63 -24.88 -0.09
C ARG A 382 -11.71 -26.39 -0.18
N ASN A 383 -11.28 -26.95 -1.28
CA ASN A 383 -11.30 -28.38 -1.63
C ASN A 383 -10.34 -28.63 -2.81
N SER A 384 -10.28 -29.87 -3.32
CA SER A 384 -9.43 -30.26 -4.44
C SER A 384 -9.75 -29.50 -5.74
N VAL A 385 -11.01 -29.19 -6.01
CA VAL A 385 -11.44 -28.48 -7.22
C VAL A 385 -10.92 -27.02 -7.25
N GLU A 386 -10.72 -26.43 -6.07
CA GLU A 386 -10.19 -25.07 -5.88
C GLU A 386 -8.70 -25.05 -5.52
N HIS A 387 -7.99 -26.16 -5.65
CA HIS A 387 -6.57 -26.27 -5.33
C HIS A 387 -5.71 -26.14 -6.60
N PRO A 388 -5.21 -24.93 -6.95
CA PRO A 388 -4.29 -24.74 -8.07
C PRO A 388 -2.91 -25.28 -7.74
N PHE A 389 -2.16 -25.68 -8.76
CA PHE A 389 -0.75 -26.09 -8.70
C PHE A 389 -0.47 -27.36 -7.86
N ALA A 390 -1.47 -28.16 -7.50
CA ALA A 390 -1.30 -29.33 -6.62
C ALA A 390 -0.23 -30.32 -7.13
N GLU A 391 -0.26 -30.65 -8.41
CA GLU A 391 0.73 -31.57 -9.03
C GLU A 391 2.09 -30.90 -9.19
N GLU A 392 2.10 -29.62 -9.53
CA GLU A 392 3.30 -28.84 -9.77
C GLU A 392 4.11 -28.65 -8.47
N SER A 393 3.45 -28.23 -7.38
CA SER A 393 4.09 -28.09 -6.06
C SER A 393 4.69 -29.42 -5.58
N ARG A 394 3.95 -30.51 -5.70
CA ARG A 394 4.43 -31.87 -5.35
C ARG A 394 5.63 -32.29 -6.19
N SER A 395 5.61 -31.99 -7.49
CA SER A 395 6.73 -32.31 -8.39
C SER A 395 8.00 -31.54 -8.01
N LEU A 396 7.87 -30.24 -7.69
CA LEU A 396 8.97 -29.40 -7.26
C LEU A 396 9.54 -29.81 -5.90
N LEU A 397 8.66 -30.12 -4.93
CA LEU A 397 9.07 -30.56 -3.60
C LEU A 397 9.84 -31.90 -3.62
N LYS A 398 9.50 -32.81 -4.55
CA LYS A 398 10.25 -34.06 -4.75
C LYS A 398 11.70 -33.85 -5.19
N GLN A 399 12.02 -32.69 -5.79
CA GLN A 399 13.39 -32.32 -6.19
C GLN A 399 14.21 -31.74 -5.04
N LEU A 400 13.56 -31.42 -3.92
CA LEU A 400 14.15 -30.81 -2.74
C LEU A 400 14.36 -31.85 -1.65
N PRO A 401 15.61 -32.09 -1.18
CA PRO A 401 15.91 -33.19 -0.24
C PRO A 401 15.20 -33.03 1.10
N ARG A 402 14.82 -31.83 1.48
CA ARG A 402 14.13 -31.50 2.72
C ARG A 402 12.81 -30.76 2.47
N GLY A 403 12.19 -30.96 1.28
CA GLY A 403 10.89 -30.42 0.90
C GLY A 403 9.75 -31.21 1.53
N ARG A 404 8.75 -30.54 2.10
CA ARG A 404 7.55 -31.15 2.65
C ARG A 404 6.33 -30.27 2.35
N GLU A 405 5.19 -30.90 2.05
CA GLU A 405 3.92 -30.20 1.92
C GLU A 405 3.01 -30.47 3.12
N TYR A 406 2.08 -29.54 3.37
CA TYR A 406 0.94 -29.74 4.24
C TYR A 406 -0.26 -28.97 3.67
N ILE A 407 -1.32 -29.68 3.33
CA ILE A 407 -2.49 -29.15 2.64
C ILE A 407 -3.69 -29.15 3.58
N VAL A 408 -4.38 -28.01 3.64
CA VAL A 408 -5.57 -27.83 4.50
C VAL A 408 -6.77 -27.44 3.65
N TYR A 409 -7.86 -28.21 3.76
CA TYR A 409 -9.11 -27.87 3.10
C TYR A 409 -10.16 -27.35 4.08
N SER A 410 -10.65 -26.14 3.85
CA SER A 410 -11.65 -25.52 4.73
C SER A 410 -13.06 -26.10 4.54
N ARG A 411 -13.35 -26.66 3.36
CA ARG A 411 -14.63 -27.29 3.01
C ARG A 411 -14.35 -28.45 2.04
N PRO A 412 -13.79 -29.57 2.50
CA PRO A 412 -13.53 -30.72 1.65
C PRO A 412 -14.78 -31.16 0.91
N ALA A 413 -14.64 -31.52 -0.36
CA ALA A 413 -15.72 -32.15 -1.12
C ALA A 413 -15.90 -33.61 -0.68
N ALA A 414 -17.06 -34.20 -0.96
CA ALA A 414 -17.34 -35.61 -0.60
C ALA A 414 -16.37 -36.60 -1.27
N SER A 415 -15.74 -36.19 -2.37
CA SER A 415 -14.72 -36.97 -3.10
C SER A 415 -13.32 -36.83 -2.53
N ASP A 416 -13.05 -35.81 -1.70
CA ASP A 416 -11.71 -35.51 -1.20
C ASP A 416 -11.30 -36.49 -0.10
N GLN A 417 -10.08 -37.01 -0.17
CA GLN A 417 -9.58 -38.03 0.74
C GLN A 417 -8.46 -37.48 1.61
N VAL A 418 -8.63 -37.55 2.94
CA VAL A 418 -7.58 -37.19 3.91
C VAL A 418 -6.36 -38.10 3.70
N GLY A 419 -5.18 -37.49 3.73
CA GLY A 419 -3.89 -38.18 3.51
C GLY A 419 -3.53 -38.41 2.04
N THR A 420 -4.45 -38.10 1.10
CA THR A 420 -4.21 -38.18 -0.34
C THR A 420 -4.32 -36.80 -0.99
N ASP A 421 -5.48 -36.15 -0.85
CA ASP A 421 -5.75 -34.84 -1.44
C ASP A 421 -5.38 -33.70 -0.49
N PHE A 422 -5.55 -33.92 0.80
CA PHE A 422 -5.25 -32.96 1.86
C PHE A 422 -4.92 -33.65 3.18
N ASP A 423 -4.23 -32.93 4.10
CA ASP A 423 -3.75 -33.49 5.38
C ASP A 423 -4.73 -33.23 6.53
N ALA A 424 -5.41 -32.08 6.54
CA ALA A 424 -6.36 -31.74 7.59
C ALA A 424 -7.52 -30.87 7.09
N PRO A 425 -8.73 -31.04 7.64
CA PRO A 425 -9.82 -30.09 7.43
C PRO A 425 -9.63 -28.84 8.31
N GLY A 426 -10.17 -27.69 7.87
CA GLY A 426 -10.20 -26.45 8.63
C GLY A 426 -9.41 -25.32 8.01
N HIS A 427 -8.82 -24.50 8.85
CA HIS A 427 -7.99 -23.34 8.47
C HIS A 427 -6.59 -23.48 9.03
N ILE A 428 -5.63 -22.87 8.34
CA ILE A 428 -4.25 -22.80 8.82
C ILE A 428 -4.18 -21.79 9.95
N ASP A 429 -3.59 -22.21 11.07
CA ASP A 429 -3.28 -21.40 12.26
C ASP A 429 -1.91 -21.76 12.83
N THR A 430 -1.46 -21.05 13.86
CA THR A 430 -0.17 -21.30 14.51
C THR A 430 -0.15 -22.62 15.29
N ALA A 431 -1.27 -23.06 15.85
CA ALA A 431 -1.34 -24.37 16.52
C ALA A 431 -1.10 -25.52 15.53
N LEU A 432 -1.52 -25.36 14.29
CA LEU A 432 -1.16 -26.29 13.21
C LEU A 432 0.34 -26.29 12.96
N LEU A 433 0.97 -25.09 12.85
CA LEU A 433 2.41 -24.97 12.59
C LEU A 433 3.24 -25.64 13.69
N GLU A 434 2.86 -25.46 14.95
CA GLU A 434 3.48 -26.13 16.10
C GLU A 434 3.34 -27.67 16.00
N ARG A 435 2.13 -28.14 15.74
CA ARG A 435 1.82 -29.58 15.65
C ARG A 435 2.61 -30.28 14.55
N ILE A 436 2.84 -29.62 13.40
CA ILE A 436 3.64 -30.19 12.31
C ILE A 436 5.15 -29.89 12.42
N GLY A 437 5.59 -29.31 13.55
CA GLY A 437 6.98 -29.10 13.87
C GLY A 437 7.67 -28.02 13.03
N VAL A 438 6.98 -26.93 12.71
CA VAL A 438 7.59 -25.76 12.09
C VAL A 438 8.44 -25.03 13.12
N SER A 439 9.66 -24.66 12.75
CA SER A 439 10.57 -23.91 13.63
C SER A 439 10.19 -22.42 13.66
N GLN A 440 10.18 -21.80 14.85
CA GLN A 440 10.01 -20.34 15.02
C GLN A 440 11.13 -19.52 14.35
N GLY A 441 12.34 -20.11 14.19
CA GLY A 441 13.47 -19.51 13.49
C GLY A 441 13.42 -19.62 11.97
N SER A 442 12.30 -20.03 11.39
CA SER A 442 12.11 -20.11 9.94
C SER A 442 11.88 -18.73 9.31
N ASP A 443 12.23 -18.59 8.02
CA ASP A 443 11.77 -17.49 7.18
C ASP A 443 10.34 -17.79 6.69
N PHE A 444 9.37 -16.99 7.11
CA PHE A 444 7.95 -17.14 6.74
C PHE A 444 7.58 -16.22 5.58
N TYR A 445 7.04 -16.78 4.52
CA TYR A 445 6.52 -16.08 3.35
C TYR A 445 5.01 -16.30 3.27
N LEU A 446 4.23 -15.28 3.58
CA LEU A 446 2.77 -15.35 3.69
C LEU A 446 2.08 -14.63 2.55
N CYS A 447 1.20 -15.31 1.84
CA CYS A 447 0.35 -14.67 0.84
C CYS A 447 -1.05 -15.29 0.81
N GLY A 448 -2.08 -14.43 0.73
CA GLY A 448 -3.47 -14.90 0.72
C GLY A 448 -4.47 -13.78 1.04
N PRO A 449 -5.72 -14.16 1.36
CA PRO A 449 -6.75 -13.21 1.75
C PRO A 449 -6.39 -12.40 3.00
N SER A 450 -6.88 -11.17 3.10
CA SER A 450 -6.55 -10.25 4.21
C SER A 450 -6.82 -10.84 5.60
N SER A 451 -7.94 -11.55 5.77
CA SER A 451 -8.26 -12.22 7.04
C SER A 451 -7.27 -13.33 7.40
N PHE A 452 -6.82 -14.12 6.41
CA PHE A 452 -5.79 -15.14 6.61
C PHE A 452 -4.47 -14.50 7.05
N LEU A 453 -4.02 -13.46 6.34
CA LEU A 453 -2.78 -12.76 6.66
C LEU A 453 -2.81 -12.11 8.05
N GLN A 454 -3.94 -11.48 8.42
CA GLN A 454 -4.11 -10.88 9.75
C GLN A 454 -4.00 -11.96 10.85
N ASN A 455 -4.76 -13.04 10.72
CA ASN A 455 -4.76 -14.14 11.70
C ASN A 455 -3.37 -14.77 11.84
N MET A 456 -2.70 -15.02 10.72
CA MET A 456 -1.35 -15.60 10.74
C MET A 456 -0.31 -14.66 11.34
N ARG A 457 -0.33 -13.36 11.00
CA ARG A 457 0.58 -12.37 11.60
C ARG A 457 0.40 -12.25 13.11
N ASP A 458 -0.84 -12.18 13.57
CA ASP A 458 -1.15 -12.10 15.01
C ASP A 458 -0.76 -13.40 15.72
N GLY A 459 -1.04 -14.55 15.11
CA GLY A 459 -0.64 -15.84 15.62
C GLY A 459 0.89 -16.02 15.69
N LEU A 460 1.64 -15.69 14.65
CA LEU A 460 3.09 -15.78 14.61
C LEU A 460 3.74 -14.84 15.64
N ARG A 461 3.20 -13.63 15.83
CA ARG A 461 3.63 -12.70 16.87
C ARG A 461 3.43 -13.31 18.27
N ASN A 462 2.26 -13.88 18.53
CA ASN A 462 1.96 -14.53 19.81
C ASN A 462 2.83 -15.79 20.03
N TRP A 463 3.22 -16.44 18.94
CA TRP A 463 4.14 -17.57 18.95
C TRP A 463 5.62 -17.14 19.02
N VAL A 464 5.89 -15.85 19.23
CA VAL A 464 7.23 -15.25 19.42
C VAL A 464 8.16 -15.45 18.20
N VAL A 465 7.58 -15.48 17.00
CA VAL A 465 8.37 -15.43 15.75
C VAL A 465 8.85 -13.99 15.54
N LEU A 466 10.14 -13.84 15.23
CA LEU A 466 10.72 -12.52 14.97
C LEU A 466 10.07 -11.87 13.75
N ALA A 467 9.69 -10.59 13.87
CA ALA A 467 8.99 -9.85 12.81
C ALA A 467 9.79 -9.80 11.49
N GLU A 468 11.11 -9.76 11.58
CA GLU A 468 12.02 -9.77 10.43
C GLU A 468 11.99 -11.08 9.63
N ASN A 469 11.56 -12.18 10.26
CA ASN A 469 11.40 -13.48 9.62
C ASN A 469 10.04 -13.65 8.94
N VAL A 470 9.12 -12.68 9.11
CA VAL A 470 7.77 -12.75 8.56
C VAL A 470 7.61 -11.74 7.42
N ARG A 471 7.45 -12.24 6.21
CA ARG A 471 7.14 -11.45 5.02
C ARG A 471 5.73 -11.72 4.56
N THR A 472 5.05 -10.66 4.15
CA THR A 472 3.66 -10.78 3.70
C THR A 472 3.44 -10.03 2.40
N GLU A 473 2.74 -10.66 1.45
CA GLU A 473 2.19 -9.99 0.29
C GLU A 473 0.66 -10.04 0.33
N ILE A 474 0.03 -8.92 -0.01
CA ILE A 474 -1.42 -8.76 0.11
C ILE A 474 -2.02 -8.53 -1.27
N PHE A 475 -2.94 -9.40 -1.67
CA PHE A 475 -3.72 -9.23 -2.90
C PHE A 475 -5.04 -8.52 -2.61
N GLY A 476 -5.35 -7.51 -3.41
CA GLY A 476 -6.61 -6.78 -3.33
C GLY A 476 -6.40 -5.26 -3.23
N SER A 477 -7.50 -4.53 -3.29
CA SER A 477 -7.50 -3.12 -2.94
C SER A 477 -7.34 -3.02 -1.43
N LEU A 478 -6.11 -2.91 -0.97
CA LEU A 478 -5.87 -2.48 0.41
C LEU A 478 -6.51 -1.11 0.60
N GLU A 479 -7.38 -1.01 1.60
CA GLU A 479 -7.38 0.22 2.38
C GLU A 479 -5.94 0.37 2.84
N ALA A 480 -5.25 1.37 2.31
CA ALA A 480 -3.86 1.60 2.62
C ALA A 480 -3.77 1.67 4.14
N ILE A 481 -3.06 0.71 4.76
CA ILE A 481 -2.58 0.89 6.12
C ILE A 481 -1.74 2.14 5.99
N THR A 482 -2.24 3.25 6.51
CA THR A 482 -1.57 4.53 6.47
C THR A 482 -0.59 4.51 7.63
N PRO A 483 0.71 4.21 7.41
CA PRO A 483 1.68 4.20 8.49
C PRO A 483 1.72 5.59 9.14
N GLY A 484 1.97 5.67 10.43
CA GLY A 484 1.99 6.95 11.17
C GLY A 484 0.64 7.40 11.70
N MET A 485 -0.43 6.58 11.55
CA MET A 485 -1.71 6.82 12.22
C MET A 485 -1.91 5.83 13.35
N ALA A 486 -1.97 6.33 14.57
CA ALA A 486 -2.50 5.52 15.68
C ALA A 486 -3.98 5.22 15.40
N GLN A 487 -4.42 3.99 15.66
CA GLN A 487 -5.85 3.59 15.54
C GLN A 487 -6.79 4.27 16.58
N VAL A 488 -6.31 5.28 17.27
CA VAL A 488 -7.11 6.04 18.21
C VAL A 488 -7.85 7.13 17.44
N VAL A 489 -9.15 6.96 17.33
CA VAL A 489 -10.06 8.00 16.82
C VAL A 489 -10.02 9.19 17.80
N HIS A 490 -9.21 10.21 17.47
CA HIS A 490 -9.35 11.49 18.12
C HIS A 490 -10.54 12.21 17.49
N THR A 491 -11.56 12.47 18.29
CA THR A 491 -12.65 13.36 17.88
C THR A 491 -12.04 14.72 17.56
N PRO A 492 -12.27 15.32 16.39
CA PRO A 492 -11.81 16.68 16.11
C PRO A 492 -12.29 17.62 17.21
N HIS A 493 -11.45 18.52 17.70
CA HIS A 493 -11.92 19.60 18.54
C HIS A 493 -12.87 20.46 17.70
N LEU A 494 -14.14 20.49 18.10
CA LEU A 494 -15.10 21.46 17.54
C LEU A 494 -14.60 22.87 17.91
N PRO A 495 -14.62 23.82 16.98
CA PRO A 495 -14.29 25.20 17.29
C PRO A 495 -15.20 25.68 18.42
N GLN A 496 -14.63 26.33 19.43
CA GLN A 496 -15.42 26.99 20.47
C GLN A 496 -16.24 28.09 19.78
N GLY A 497 -17.55 28.04 19.91
CA GLY A 497 -18.42 29.11 19.43
C GLY A 497 -18.06 30.45 20.08
N PRO A 498 -18.52 31.59 19.51
CA PRO A 498 -18.29 32.89 20.09
C PRO A 498 -18.73 32.95 21.55
N PRO A 499 -18.08 33.77 22.42
CA PRO A 499 -18.43 33.86 23.83
C PRO A 499 -19.90 34.16 24.00
N GLY A 500 -20.67 33.25 24.68
CA GLY A 500 -22.10 33.39 24.90
C GLY A 500 -22.99 32.42 24.12
N SER A 501 -22.49 31.67 23.17
CA SER A 501 -23.24 30.56 22.55
C SER A 501 -23.00 29.30 23.37
N GLY A 502 -24.06 28.73 23.93
CA GLY A 502 -23.99 27.42 24.58
C GLY A 502 -23.51 26.35 23.61
N PRO A 503 -23.07 25.17 24.11
CA PRO A 503 -22.50 24.14 23.24
C PRO A 503 -23.50 23.78 22.13
N PRO A 504 -23.04 23.70 20.87
CA PRO A 504 -23.91 23.33 19.77
C PRO A 504 -24.55 21.96 20.09
N ARG A 505 -25.87 21.89 20.06
CA ARG A 505 -26.58 20.62 20.17
C ARG A 505 -26.16 19.77 18.99
N ILE A 506 -25.44 18.69 19.27
CA ILE A 506 -25.16 17.66 18.28
C ILE A 506 -26.49 17.00 17.97
N VAL A 507 -27.09 17.37 16.86
CA VAL A 507 -28.18 16.60 16.25
C VAL A 507 -27.51 15.34 15.71
N ARG A 508 -27.50 14.27 16.50
CA ARG A 508 -27.24 12.93 15.98
C ARG A 508 -28.35 12.64 14.98
N ALA A 509 -28.04 12.63 13.73
CA ALA A 509 -28.88 11.96 12.75
C ALA A 509 -28.83 10.46 13.11
N GLN A 510 -29.83 10.03 13.90
CA GLN A 510 -30.17 8.64 14.08
C GLN A 510 -30.62 8.13 12.71
N ARG A 511 -29.78 7.42 12.00
CA ARG A 511 -30.23 6.56 10.91
C ARG A 511 -30.88 5.35 11.58
N ASP A 512 -32.19 5.41 11.66
CA ASP A 512 -33.01 4.24 11.96
C ASP A 512 -32.79 3.21 10.83
N TYR A 513 -32.03 2.17 11.14
CA TYR A 513 -32.08 0.94 10.38
C TYR A 513 -33.40 0.26 10.70
N HIS A 514 -34.44 0.56 9.94
CA HIS A 514 -35.60 -0.31 9.91
C HIS A 514 -35.18 -1.64 9.27
N SER A 515 -35.14 -2.65 10.12
CA SER A 515 -35.19 -4.04 9.73
C SER A 515 -36.45 -4.28 8.89
N VAL A 516 -36.32 -4.46 7.60
CA VAL A 516 -37.36 -5.08 6.78
C VAL A 516 -37.20 -6.57 6.95
N GLY A 517 -37.91 -7.08 7.94
CA GLY A 517 -38.17 -8.50 8.11
C GLY A 517 -39.29 -8.94 7.16
N SER A 518 -39.00 -10.01 6.48
CA SER A 518 -39.90 -11.04 5.99
C SER A 518 -41.33 -10.65 5.56
N GLU A 519 -41.57 -10.72 4.27
CA GLU A 519 -42.77 -11.35 3.69
C GLU A 519 -42.48 -11.72 2.23
N ILE A 520 -42.05 -12.95 2.01
CA ILE A 520 -42.26 -13.63 0.71
C ILE A 520 -43.34 -14.69 0.97
N ARG A 521 -44.54 -14.38 0.55
CA ARG A 521 -45.54 -15.39 0.24
C ARG A 521 -45.76 -15.42 -1.28
N GLU A 522 -45.52 -16.59 -1.81
CA GLU A 522 -46.10 -17.25 -2.97
C GLU A 522 -46.92 -16.37 -3.94
N LEU A 523 -46.55 -16.44 -5.23
CA LEU A 523 -47.48 -16.81 -6.31
C LEU A 523 -46.73 -16.95 -7.65
N ALA A 524 -46.90 -18.19 -8.20
CA ALA A 524 -46.78 -18.67 -9.59
C ALA A 524 -45.42 -18.52 -10.30
#